data_fa59203c61eb303803112b4c6152387f
#
_entry.id   fa59203c61eb303803112b4c6152387f
#
_cell.length_a   1.000
_cell.length_b   1.000
_cell.length_c   1.000
_cell.angle_alpha   90.00
_cell.angle_beta   90.00
_cell.angle_gamma   90.00
#
_symmetry.space_group_name_H-M   'P 1'
#
loop_
_entity.id
_entity.type
_entity.pdbx_description
1 polymer ?
#
loop_
_entity_poly.entity_id
_entity_poly.type
_entity_poly.pdbx_seq_one_letter_code
_entity_poly.pdbx_strand_id
1 'polypeptide(L)'
;MTERMIQCGKQVIQQELEQGSRLQSRLDKEFANSCIAIQQCKGKIVLFGIGKSGHIGKKIAATFASTGSAAFFIHPAEALHGDLGMVTEHDLAILISYSGEANEFKTIVPLLLNKRIPIIAITGQRDSYLAKHSHYLLDIHVEKEACPLGLAPTSSTTNTLLIGDALALTVMSENNFTAEEFAFSHPAGALGTRLLTQVHQLMTDTHTTAYCSPQTCLTEVIEIMCRTGLGLIAVVEEERIQGVFTDGDLRRALHGNVSLTIDIKQLMTNKPTVIIHSTLCHQALSIMRQNEITALPVINEQGYYQGVINQQTIQRAGIF
;
A
#
# COMPACT_ATOMS: atom_id res chain seq x y z
N MET A 1 -26.13 22.07 -28.97
CA MET A 1 -26.42 21.11 -27.85
C MET A 1 -25.16 20.70 -27.14
N THR A 2 -24.16 20.20 -27.80
CA THR A 2 -22.86 19.71 -27.22
C THR A 2 -22.14 20.79 -26.41
N GLU A 3 -21.98 22.00 -26.96
CA GLU A 3 -21.33 23.13 -26.28
C GLU A 3 -22.00 23.49 -24.95
N ARG A 4 -23.33 23.52 -24.92
CA ARG A 4 -24.13 23.79 -23.71
C ARG A 4 -23.90 22.72 -22.62
N MET A 5 -23.79 21.43 -23.02
CA MET A 5 -23.53 20.35 -22.07
C MET A 5 -22.13 20.47 -21.47
N ILE A 6 -21.11 20.77 -22.30
CA ILE A 6 -19.76 21.01 -21.85
C ILE A 6 -19.67 22.17 -20.85
N GLN A 7 -20.34 23.29 -21.19
CA GLN A 7 -20.36 24.46 -20.32
C GLN A 7 -21.04 24.18 -18.99
N CYS A 8 -22.14 23.43 -18.99
CA CYS A 8 -22.80 23.00 -17.76
C CYS A 8 -21.87 22.15 -16.88
N GLY A 9 -21.20 21.18 -17.47
CA GLY A 9 -20.20 20.35 -16.73
C GLY A 9 -19.07 21.18 -16.10
N LYS A 10 -18.54 22.15 -16.85
CA LYS A 10 -17.52 23.08 -16.32
C LYS A 10 -18.04 23.90 -15.15
N GLN A 11 -19.29 24.38 -15.20
CA GLN A 11 -19.90 25.14 -14.13
C GLN A 11 -20.07 24.31 -12.84
N VAL A 12 -20.49 23.04 -12.96
CA VAL A 12 -20.60 22.13 -11.82
C VAL A 12 -19.24 21.93 -11.14
N ILE A 13 -18.20 21.61 -11.93
CA ILE A 13 -16.84 21.42 -11.41
C ILE A 13 -16.35 22.70 -10.73
N GLN A 14 -16.51 23.85 -11.38
CA GLN A 14 -16.09 25.14 -10.82
C GLN A 14 -16.78 25.45 -9.49
N GLN A 15 -18.09 25.18 -9.39
CA GLN A 15 -18.84 25.38 -8.15
C GLN A 15 -18.33 24.50 -7.01
N GLU A 16 -18.02 23.23 -7.27
CA GLU A 16 -17.48 22.33 -6.24
C GLU A 16 -16.06 22.73 -5.81
N LEU A 17 -15.20 23.15 -6.75
CA LEU A 17 -13.85 23.66 -6.43
C LEU A 17 -13.89 24.91 -5.56
N GLU A 18 -14.82 25.84 -5.82
CA GLU A 18 -14.99 27.05 -5.01
C GLU A 18 -15.39 26.71 -3.57
N GLN A 19 -16.32 25.77 -3.38
CA GLN A 19 -16.71 25.34 -2.03
C GLN A 19 -15.58 24.59 -1.33
N GLY A 20 -14.80 23.78 -2.03
CA GLY A 20 -13.60 23.12 -1.50
C GLY A 20 -12.52 24.11 -1.07
N SER A 21 -12.26 25.15 -1.85
CA SER A 21 -11.32 26.22 -1.48
C SER A 21 -11.73 26.94 -0.18
N ARG A 22 -13.04 27.17 0.01
CA ARG A 22 -13.56 27.76 1.25
C ARG A 22 -13.43 26.82 2.46
N LEU A 23 -13.55 25.50 2.24
CA LEU A 23 -13.31 24.52 3.29
C LEU A 23 -11.87 24.61 3.82
N GLN A 24 -10.88 24.78 2.94
CA GLN A 24 -9.47 24.92 3.33
C GLN A 24 -9.27 26.07 4.35
N SER A 25 -9.95 27.20 4.16
CA SER A 25 -9.82 28.34 5.08
C SER A 25 -10.48 28.15 6.44
N ARG A 26 -11.24 27.07 6.62
CA ARG A 26 -11.91 26.71 7.89
C ARG A 26 -11.14 25.67 8.71
N LEU A 27 -10.03 25.16 8.19
CA LEU A 27 -9.17 24.27 8.96
C LEU A 27 -8.55 25.06 10.12
N ASP A 28 -8.89 24.66 11.31
CA ASP A 28 -8.53 25.33 12.57
C ASP A 28 -8.02 24.33 13.61
N LYS A 29 -8.05 24.73 14.89
CA LYS A 29 -7.65 23.89 16.02
C LYS A 29 -8.51 22.63 16.16
N GLU A 30 -9.78 22.68 15.77
CA GLU A 30 -10.69 21.52 15.84
C GLU A 30 -10.23 20.42 14.88
N PHE A 31 -9.72 20.79 13.68
CA PHE A 31 -9.11 19.83 12.78
C PHE A 31 -7.86 19.18 13.38
N ALA A 32 -6.96 20.01 13.95
CA ALA A 32 -5.74 19.48 14.59
C ALA A 32 -6.08 18.57 15.78
N ASN A 33 -7.03 18.96 16.63
CA ASN A 33 -7.50 18.16 17.77
C ASN A 33 -8.13 16.84 17.30
N SER A 34 -8.87 16.85 16.18
CA SER A 34 -9.42 15.65 15.58
C SER A 34 -8.32 14.69 15.10
N CYS A 35 -7.27 15.21 14.46
CA CYS A 35 -6.11 14.40 14.06
C CYS A 35 -5.41 13.78 15.26
N ILE A 36 -5.19 14.54 16.34
CA ILE A 36 -4.59 14.06 17.58
C ILE A 36 -5.46 12.97 18.22
N ALA A 37 -6.78 13.16 18.28
CA ALA A 37 -7.70 12.17 18.81
C ALA A 37 -7.67 10.85 18.02
N ILE A 38 -7.59 10.94 16.67
CA ILE A 38 -7.45 9.77 15.81
C ILE A 38 -6.11 9.08 16.05
N GLN A 39 -5.01 9.82 16.13
CA GLN A 39 -3.68 9.28 16.39
C GLN A 39 -3.59 8.57 17.77
N GLN A 40 -4.29 9.08 18.76
CA GLN A 40 -4.33 8.50 20.11
C GLN A 40 -5.34 7.35 20.27
N CYS A 41 -6.18 7.10 19.26
CA CYS A 41 -7.14 6.01 19.28
C CYS A 41 -6.44 4.65 19.35
N LYS A 42 -6.75 3.87 20.38
CA LYS A 42 -6.16 2.54 20.60
C LYS A 42 -6.98 1.42 19.96
N GLY A 43 -8.21 1.72 19.57
CA GLY A 43 -9.13 0.82 18.89
C GLY A 43 -9.22 1.13 17.40
N LYS A 44 -10.45 1.21 16.92
CA LYS A 44 -10.77 1.45 15.51
C LYS A 44 -11.48 2.78 15.33
N ILE A 45 -11.36 3.38 14.17
CA ILE A 45 -12.13 4.53 13.75
C ILE A 45 -13.43 4.02 13.14
N VAL A 46 -14.56 4.30 13.80
CA VAL A 46 -15.88 3.84 13.34
C VAL A 46 -16.63 5.00 12.70
N LEU A 47 -16.92 4.86 11.41
CA LEU A 47 -17.62 5.90 10.65
C LEU A 47 -19.10 5.58 10.54
N PHE A 48 -19.94 6.61 10.71
CA PHE A 48 -21.39 6.52 10.57
C PHE A 48 -21.92 7.57 9.58
N GLY A 49 -22.91 7.21 8.79
CA GLY A 49 -23.55 8.15 7.85
C GLY A 49 -24.73 7.52 7.13
N ILE A 50 -25.68 8.34 6.71
CA ILE A 50 -26.90 7.90 6.02
C ILE A 50 -26.90 8.42 4.58
N GLY A 51 -27.40 7.63 3.63
CA GLY A 51 -27.53 8.01 2.24
C GLY A 51 -26.21 8.42 1.60
N LYS A 52 -26.13 9.62 1.02
CA LYS A 52 -24.91 10.13 0.37
C LYS A 52 -23.76 10.28 1.36
N SER A 53 -24.01 10.75 2.58
CA SER A 53 -23.00 10.82 3.66
C SER A 53 -22.46 9.43 4.01
N GLY A 54 -23.29 8.39 3.99
CA GLY A 54 -22.86 7.01 4.22
C GLY A 54 -21.96 6.49 3.09
N HIS A 55 -22.24 6.80 1.84
CA HIS A 55 -21.36 6.40 0.72
C HIS A 55 -19.98 7.04 0.83
N ILE A 56 -19.93 8.34 1.17
CA ILE A 56 -18.66 9.03 1.40
C ILE A 56 -17.97 8.49 2.66
N GLY A 57 -18.71 8.23 3.75
CA GLY A 57 -18.17 7.62 4.97
C GLY A 57 -17.51 6.26 4.73
N LYS A 58 -18.09 5.40 3.89
CA LYS A 58 -17.47 4.13 3.47
C LYS A 58 -16.14 4.36 2.76
N LYS A 59 -16.07 5.36 1.85
CA LYS A 59 -14.81 5.70 1.17
C LYS A 59 -13.76 6.20 2.16
N ILE A 60 -14.13 7.07 3.08
CA ILE A 60 -13.21 7.61 4.09
C ILE A 60 -12.69 6.48 5.01
N ALA A 61 -13.56 5.56 5.45
CA ALA A 61 -13.16 4.40 6.22
C ALA A 61 -12.13 3.55 5.48
N ALA A 62 -12.34 3.29 4.20
CA ALA A 62 -11.38 2.57 3.36
C ALA A 62 -10.05 3.33 3.23
N THR A 63 -10.08 4.67 3.12
CA THR A 63 -8.85 5.49 3.09
C THR A 63 -8.08 5.37 4.40
N PHE A 64 -8.71 5.51 5.57
CA PHE A 64 -8.07 5.30 6.86
C PHE A 64 -7.44 3.91 6.97
N ALA A 65 -8.20 2.85 6.63
CA ALA A 65 -7.72 1.48 6.70
C ALA A 65 -6.49 1.25 5.80
N SER A 66 -6.46 1.86 4.61
CA SER A 66 -5.34 1.73 3.68
C SER A 66 -4.13 2.60 4.04
N THR A 67 -4.31 3.59 4.91
CA THR A 67 -3.26 4.53 5.35
C THR A 67 -2.81 4.29 6.80
N GLY A 68 -3.02 3.08 7.33
CA GLY A 68 -2.47 2.63 8.61
C GLY A 68 -3.36 2.86 9.83
N SER A 69 -4.56 3.43 9.67
CA SER A 69 -5.52 3.59 10.75
C SER A 69 -6.65 2.58 10.62
N ALA A 70 -6.76 1.61 11.52
CA ALA A 70 -7.82 0.62 11.47
C ALA A 70 -9.20 1.30 11.51
N ALA A 71 -10.00 1.13 10.48
CA ALA A 71 -11.29 1.81 10.34
C ALA A 71 -12.32 0.95 9.62
N PHE A 72 -13.59 1.17 9.96
CA PHE A 72 -14.73 0.56 9.27
C PHE A 72 -15.96 1.45 9.35
N PHE A 73 -16.94 1.14 8.52
CA PHE A 73 -18.19 1.88 8.43
C PHE A 73 -19.35 1.05 8.97
N ILE A 74 -20.22 1.68 9.77
CA ILE A 74 -21.50 1.11 10.21
C ILE A 74 -22.62 2.00 9.70
N HIS A 75 -23.62 1.40 9.05
CA HIS A 75 -24.84 2.14 8.71
C HIS A 75 -25.65 2.43 9.98
N PRO A 76 -26.11 3.67 10.24
CA PRO A 76 -26.81 4.01 11.47
C PRO A 76 -28.05 3.14 11.76
N ALA A 77 -28.80 2.72 10.73
CA ALA A 77 -29.91 1.80 10.92
C ALA A 77 -29.45 0.43 11.45
N GLU A 78 -28.38 -0.14 10.91
CA GLU A 78 -27.83 -1.42 11.36
C GLU A 78 -27.24 -1.29 12.77
N ALA A 79 -26.61 -0.16 13.09
CA ALA A 79 -26.12 0.14 14.43
C ALA A 79 -27.23 0.03 15.49
N LEU A 80 -28.45 0.53 15.18
CA LEU A 80 -29.61 0.46 16.06
C LEU A 80 -30.23 -0.95 16.16
N HIS A 81 -29.87 -1.84 15.25
CA HIS A 81 -30.35 -3.23 15.22
C HIS A 81 -29.29 -4.27 15.63
N GLY A 82 -28.18 -3.83 16.25
CA GLY A 82 -27.20 -4.73 16.86
C GLY A 82 -25.73 -4.43 16.53
N ASP A 83 -25.41 -3.81 15.40
CA ASP A 83 -24.03 -3.59 14.98
C ASP A 83 -23.26 -2.60 15.88
N LEU A 84 -23.98 -1.82 16.73
CA LEU A 84 -23.34 -1.00 17.77
C LEU A 84 -22.57 -1.87 18.81
N GLY A 85 -22.86 -3.17 18.87
CA GLY A 85 -22.08 -4.15 19.63
C GLY A 85 -20.64 -4.34 19.14
N MET A 86 -20.33 -3.97 17.90
CA MET A 86 -18.97 -4.01 17.33
C MET A 86 -18.09 -2.86 17.86
N VAL A 87 -18.68 -1.84 18.52
CA VAL A 87 -18.00 -0.63 18.97
C VAL A 87 -17.62 -0.77 20.44
N THR A 88 -16.35 -0.57 20.75
CA THR A 88 -15.76 -0.70 22.07
C THR A 88 -15.36 0.66 22.65
N GLU A 89 -15.06 0.73 23.94
CA GLU A 89 -14.59 1.93 24.65
C GLU A 89 -13.20 2.42 24.18
N HIS A 90 -12.49 1.63 23.39
CA HIS A 90 -11.18 1.99 22.83
C HIS A 90 -11.28 2.64 21.46
N ASP A 91 -12.46 2.67 20.87
CA ASP A 91 -12.71 3.18 19.51
C ASP A 91 -12.96 4.69 19.52
N LEU A 92 -12.93 5.29 18.33
CA LEU A 92 -13.30 6.66 18.04
C LEU A 92 -14.41 6.68 16.99
N ALA A 93 -15.44 7.47 17.18
CA ALA A 93 -16.56 7.57 16.25
C ALA A 93 -16.47 8.85 15.40
N ILE A 94 -16.64 8.72 14.09
CA ILE A 94 -16.83 9.83 13.15
C ILE A 94 -18.25 9.78 12.60
N LEU A 95 -19.06 10.77 12.93
CA LEU A 95 -20.46 10.85 12.51
C LEU A 95 -20.62 11.91 11.41
N ILE A 96 -21.18 11.51 10.28
CA ILE A 96 -21.29 12.32 9.08
C ILE A 96 -22.77 12.61 8.78
N SER A 97 -23.15 13.89 8.89
CA SER A 97 -24.50 14.36 8.54
C SER A 97 -24.45 15.83 8.19
N TYR A 98 -24.81 16.20 6.97
CA TYR A 98 -24.80 17.60 6.55
C TYR A 98 -25.73 18.47 7.39
N SER A 99 -26.95 18.02 7.68
CA SER A 99 -27.89 18.73 8.55
C SER A 99 -27.56 18.60 10.04
N GLY A 100 -26.86 17.51 10.44
CA GLY A 100 -26.58 17.18 11.82
C GLY A 100 -27.81 16.80 12.68
N GLU A 101 -28.98 16.59 12.06
CA GLU A 101 -30.29 16.40 12.71
C GLU A 101 -30.90 15.00 12.49
N ALA A 102 -30.12 14.04 11.95
CA ALA A 102 -30.62 12.69 11.71
C ALA A 102 -31.12 12.02 13.01
N ASN A 103 -32.32 11.46 12.98
CA ASN A 103 -32.95 10.85 14.15
C ASN A 103 -32.17 9.67 14.70
N GLU A 104 -31.53 8.90 13.85
CA GLU A 104 -30.67 7.78 14.23
C GLU A 104 -29.50 8.26 15.10
N PHE A 105 -28.93 9.42 14.81
CA PHE A 105 -27.85 9.99 15.60
C PHE A 105 -28.33 10.49 16.98
N LYS A 106 -29.58 10.94 17.10
CA LYS A 106 -30.16 11.29 18.39
C LYS A 106 -30.25 10.09 19.35
N THR A 107 -30.28 8.88 18.78
CA THR A 107 -30.25 7.63 19.57
C THR A 107 -28.81 7.12 19.76
N ILE A 108 -27.97 7.17 18.73
CA ILE A 108 -26.61 6.62 18.77
C ILE A 108 -25.67 7.46 19.64
N VAL A 109 -25.72 8.80 19.52
CA VAL A 109 -24.82 9.70 20.24
C VAL A 109 -24.83 9.50 21.77
N PRO A 110 -26.00 9.43 22.46
CA PRO A 110 -26.01 9.16 23.89
C PRO A 110 -25.38 7.81 24.27
N LEU A 111 -25.55 6.78 23.43
CA LEU A 111 -24.96 5.46 23.66
C LEU A 111 -23.43 5.48 23.54
N LEU A 112 -22.90 6.21 22.57
CA LEU A 112 -21.45 6.40 22.40
C LEU A 112 -20.87 7.21 23.58
N LEU A 113 -21.53 8.28 23.99
CA LEU A 113 -21.13 9.11 25.15
C LEU A 113 -21.13 8.30 26.45
N ASN A 114 -22.13 7.45 26.68
CA ASN A 114 -22.18 6.56 27.86
C ASN A 114 -21.01 5.58 27.89
N LYS A 115 -20.53 5.13 26.72
CA LYS A 115 -19.32 4.32 26.59
C LYS A 115 -18.02 5.14 26.62
N ARG A 116 -18.11 6.46 26.78
CA ARG A 116 -16.96 7.41 26.75
C ARG A 116 -16.17 7.37 25.43
N ILE A 117 -16.83 7.07 24.33
CA ILE A 117 -16.22 7.03 23.00
C ILE A 117 -16.11 8.46 22.47
N PRO A 118 -14.92 8.95 22.09
CA PRO A 118 -14.76 10.26 21.47
C PRO A 118 -15.54 10.35 20.16
N ILE A 119 -16.20 11.48 19.94
CA ILE A 119 -17.02 11.73 18.75
C ILE A 119 -16.48 12.91 17.96
N ILE A 120 -16.17 12.70 16.70
CA ILE A 120 -15.92 13.74 15.71
C ILE A 120 -17.19 13.90 14.87
N ALA A 121 -17.75 15.10 14.82
CA ALA A 121 -18.86 15.45 13.93
C ALA A 121 -18.34 16.07 12.64
N ILE A 122 -18.79 15.55 11.50
CA ILE A 122 -18.62 16.18 10.17
C ILE A 122 -20.01 16.67 9.74
N THR A 123 -20.24 17.96 9.83
CA THR A 123 -21.57 18.57 9.55
C THR A 123 -21.44 19.94 8.91
N GLY A 124 -22.45 20.35 8.13
CA GLY A 124 -22.56 21.71 7.56
C GLY A 124 -23.31 22.68 8.49
N GLN A 125 -23.75 22.25 9.67
CA GLN A 125 -24.58 23.06 10.59
C GLN A 125 -23.98 23.07 11.99
N ARG A 126 -23.34 24.16 12.36
CA ARG A 126 -22.65 24.34 13.66
C ARG A 126 -23.61 24.29 14.88
N ASP A 127 -24.87 24.65 14.67
CA ASP A 127 -25.88 24.67 15.73
C ASP A 127 -26.73 23.40 15.82
N SER A 128 -26.40 22.37 15.00
CA SER A 128 -27.12 21.11 14.96
C SER A 128 -26.96 20.27 16.23
N TYR A 129 -27.86 19.31 16.41
CA TYR A 129 -27.77 18.33 17.50
C TYR A 129 -26.41 17.63 17.51
N LEU A 130 -25.95 17.16 16.35
CA LEU A 130 -24.68 16.45 16.22
C LEU A 130 -23.49 17.32 16.63
N ALA A 131 -23.44 18.57 16.15
CA ALA A 131 -22.38 19.51 16.50
C ALA A 131 -22.30 19.78 18.02
N LYS A 132 -23.46 19.95 18.68
CA LYS A 132 -23.53 20.26 20.12
C LYS A 132 -23.18 19.09 21.03
N HIS A 133 -23.26 17.85 20.55
CA HIS A 133 -23.03 16.64 21.33
C HIS A 133 -21.78 15.86 20.91
N SER A 134 -20.94 16.45 20.05
CA SER A 134 -19.64 15.89 19.69
C SER A 134 -18.49 16.51 20.49
N HIS A 135 -17.35 15.82 20.54
CA HIS A 135 -16.13 16.34 21.17
C HIS A 135 -15.36 17.26 20.24
N TYR A 136 -15.42 16.98 18.93
CA TYR A 136 -14.76 17.74 17.88
C TYR A 136 -15.72 18.00 16.73
N LEU A 137 -15.68 19.21 16.18
CA LEU A 137 -16.55 19.64 15.10
C LEU A 137 -15.74 20.02 13.85
N LEU A 138 -16.02 19.35 12.74
CA LEU A 138 -15.48 19.69 11.43
C LEU A 138 -16.60 20.26 10.56
N ASP A 139 -16.49 21.57 10.30
CA ASP A 139 -17.50 22.32 9.53
C ASP A 139 -17.29 22.19 8.04
N ILE A 140 -18.20 21.47 7.37
CA ILE A 140 -18.22 21.27 5.93
C ILE A 140 -19.28 22.12 5.20
N HIS A 141 -19.77 23.19 5.84
CA HIS A 141 -20.80 24.05 5.28
C HIS A 141 -20.50 24.46 3.83
N VAL A 142 -21.51 24.44 2.97
CA VAL A 142 -21.45 24.98 1.61
C VAL A 142 -22.49 26.09 1.46
N GLU A 143 -22.15 27.16 0.77
CA GLU A 143 -23.11 28.22 0.46
C GLU A 143 -24.09 27.77 -0.61
N LYS A 144 -23.66 26.89 -1.51
CA LYS A 144 -24.43 26.42 -2.64
C LYS A 144 -24.04 25.03 -3.09
N GLU A 145 -25.04 24.17 -3.30
CA GLU A 145 -24.85 22.93 -4.03
C GLU A 145 -24.63 23.18 -5.52
N ALA A 146 -23.84 22.36 -6.19
CA ALA A 146 -23.65 22.44 -7.64
C ALA A 146 -24.87 21.94 -8.42
N CYS A 147 -25.79 21.26 -7.75
CA CYS A 147 -27.07 20.85 -8.32
C CYS A 147 -27.92 22.09 -8.72
N PRO A 148 -28.37 22.20 -9.98
CA PRO A 148 -29.19 23.35 -10.43
C PRO A 148 -30.47 23.54 -9.62
N LEU A 149 -31.03 22.51 -9.05
CA LEU A 149 -32.20 22.53 -8.19
C LEU A 149 -31.88 22.78 -6.70
N GLY A 150 -30.61 22.76 -6.34
CA GLY A 150 -30.16 22.86 -4.93
C GLY A 150 -30.58 21.69 -4.04
N LEU A 151 -31.04 20.56 -4.61
CA LEU A 151 -31.61 19.43 -3.87
C LEU A 151 -30.62 18.24 -3.74
N ALA A 152 -29.85 17.97 -4.78
CA ALA A 152 -28.89 16.85 -4.74
C ALA A 152 -27.62 17.29 -4.02
N PRO A 153 -27.17 16.55 -2.99
CA PRO A 153 -25.86 16.77 -2.35
C PRO A 153 -24.74 16.56 -3.38
N THR A 154 -23.94 17.57 -3.59
CA THR A 154 -22.81 17.62 -4.54
C THR A 154 -21.64 18.30 -3.87
N SER A 155 -21.59 19.63 -3.80
CA SER A 155 -20.53 20.39 -3.09
C SER A 155 -20.38 19.96 -1.63
N SER A 156 -21.48 19.67 -0.94
CA SER A 156 -21.45 19.19 0.45
C SER A 156 -20.79 17.80 0.57
N THR A 157 -21.08 16.90 -0.36
CA THR A 157 -20.43 15.56 -0.37
C THR A 157 -18.97 15.64 -0.79
N THR A 158 -18.62 16.54 -1.70
CA THR A 158 -17.24 16.84 -2.07
C THR A 158 -16.45 17.37 -0.87
N ASN A 159 -17.00 18.35 -0.12
CA ASN A 159 -16.38 18.85 1.10
C ASN A 159 -16.22 17.75 2.18
N THR A 160 -17.22 16.86 2.31
CA THR A 160 -17.11 15.70 3.21
C THR A 160 -15.95 14.79 2.83
N LEU A 161 -15.77 14.54 1.53
CA LEU A 161 -14.67 13.73 1.03
C LEU A 161 -13.31 14.40 1.27
N LEU A 162 -13.20 15.69 0.94
CA LEU A 162 -11.97 16.47 1.12
C LEU A 162 -11.51 16.49 2.58
N ILE A 163 -12.40 16.74 3.54
CA ILE A 163 -12.05 16.76 4.96
C ILE A 163 -11.66 15.38 5.47
N GLY A 164 -12.35 14.33 5.01
CA GLY A 164 -12.05 12.95 5.37
C GLY A 164 -10.68 12.49 4.87
N ASP A 165 -10.33 12.82 3.63
CA ASP A 165 -9.01 12.54 3.07
C ASP A 165 -7.92 13.38 3.77
N ALA A 166 -8.21 14.64 4.07
CA ALA A 166 -7.29 15.49 4.82
C ALA A 166 -6.98 14.90 6.20
N LEU A 167 -8.00 14.42 6.95
CA LEU A 167 -7.80 13.73 8.24
C LEU A 167 -6.91 12.49 8.08
N ALA A 168 -7.28 11.59 7.17
CA ALA A 168 -6.59 10.32 6.98
C ALA A 168 -5.12 10.51 6.59
N LEU A 169 -4.84 11.40 5.63
CA LEU A 169 -3.49 11.63 5.14
C LEU A 169 -2.64 12.46 6.12
N THR A 170 -3.23 13.36 6.89
CA THR A 170 -2.51 14.07 7.96
C THR A 170 -2.07 13.07 9.04
N VAL A 171 -2.96 12.20 9.51
CA VAL A 171 -2.63 11.17 10.50
C VAL A 171 -1.61 10.17 9.97
N MET A 172 -1.73 9.75 8.71
CA MET A 172 -0.75 8.92 8.01
C MET A 172 0.66 9.55 8.05
N SER A 173 0.75 10.85 7.74
CA SER A 173 2.02 11.60 7.74
C SER A 173 2.62 11.71 9.14
N GLU A 174 1.81 12.05 10.14
CA GLU A 174 2.25 12.18 11.54
C GLU A 174 2.69 10.84 12.15
N ASN A 175 2.13 9.73 11.68
CA ASN A 175 2.52 8.37 12.10
C ASN A 175 3.75 7.84 11.34
N ASN A 176 4.32 8.60 10.41
CA ASN A 176 5.43 8.18 9.53
C ASN A 176 5.14 6.86 8.78
N PHE A 177 3.88 6.66 8.36
CA PHE A 177 3.45 5.47 7.65
C PHE A 177 4.21 5.29 6.33
N THR A 178 4.75 4.09 6.11
CA THR A 178 5.69 3.80 5.01
C THR A 178 5.01 3.21 3.78
N ALA A 179 5.73 3.20 2.66
CA ALA A 179 5.27 2.54 1.44
C ALA A 179 5.18 1.01 1.60
N GLU A 180 6.05 0.44 2.44
CA GLU A 180 6.04 -0.99 2.79
C GLU A 180 4.76 -1.35 3.56
N GLU A 181 4.37 -0.55 4.55
CA GLU A 181 3.11 -0.74 5.29
C GLU A 181 1.89 -0.57 4.39
N PHE A 182 1.94 0.38 3.44
CA PHE A 182 0.88 0.53 2.42
C PHE A 182 0.76 -0.71 1.53
N ALA A 183 1.89 -1.32 1.16
CA ALA A 183 1.92 -2.54 0.35
C ALA A 183 1.23 -3.73 1.05
N PHE A 184 1.38 -3.86 2.38
CA PHE A 184 0.65 -4.88 3.16
C PHE A 184 -0.87 -4.72 3.08
N SER A 185 -1.36 -3.49 2.99
CA SER A 185 -2.79 -3.22 2.82
C SER A 185 -3.29 -3.49 1.38
N HIS A 186 -2.36 -3.58 0.40
CA HIS A 186 -2.67 -3.76 -1.02
C HIS A 186 -1.81 -4.85 -1.68
N PRO A 187 -1.79 -6.10 -1.16
CA PRO A 187 -0.82 -7.12 -1.57
C PRO A 187 -0.92 -7.53 -3.04
N ALA A 188 -2.11 -7.46 -3.63
CA ALA A 188 -2.36 -7.80 -5.04
C ALA A 188 -2.14 -6.63 -6.01
N GLY A 189 -1.88 -5.41 -5.51
CA GLY A 189 -1.60 -4.25 -6.34
C GLY A 189 -0.16 -4.24 -6.88
N ALA A 190 0.11 -3.46 -7.93
CA ALA A 190 1.45 -3.31 -8.50
C ALA A 190 2.50 -2.91 -7.44
N LEU A 191 2.13 -2.06 -6.48
CA LEU A 191 3.00 -1.67 -5.38
C LEU A 191 3.26 -2.83 -4.41
N GLY A 192 2.21 -3.62 -4.07
CA GLY A 192 2.34 -4.81 -3.23
C GLY A 192 3.28 -5.84 -3.85
N THR A 193 3.05 -6.19 -5.11
CA THR A 193 3.95 -7.08 -5.87
C THR A 193 5.39 -6.58 -5.85
N ARG A 194 5.60 -5.29 -6.13
CA ARG A 194 6.93 -4.69 -6.16
C ARG A 194 7.66 -4.75 -4.82
N LEU A 195 6.97 -4.49 -3.72
CA LEU A 195 7.59 -4.32 -2.39
C LEU A 195 7.58 -5.58 -1.54
N LEU A 196 6.67 -6.53 -1.79
CA LEU A 196 6.50 -7.71 -0.93
C LEU A 196 6.99 -9.02 -1.55
N THR A 197 7.26 -9.06 -2.87
CA THR A 197 7.71 -10.30 -3.52
C THR A 197 9.12 -10.65 -3.07
N GLN A 198 9.27 -11.85 -2.52
CA GLN A 198 10.55 -12.42 -2.09
C GLN A 198 11.21 -13.22 -3.21
N VAL A 199 12.53 -13.34 -3.13
CA VAL A 199 13.36 -14.02 -4.14
C VAL A 199 12.92 -15.47 -4.35
N HIS A 200 12.59 -16.22 -3.29
CA HIS A 200 12.15 -17.61 -3.41
C HIS A 200 10.88 -17.82 -4.22
N GLN A 201 10.05 -16.79 -4.37
CA GLN A 201 8.82 -16.85 -5.17
C GLN A 201 9.06 -16.76 -6.67
N LEU A 202 10.22 -16.22 -7.07
CA LEU A 202 10.58 -16.00 -8.47
C LEU A 202 11.85 -16.72 -8.93
N MET A 203 12.72 -17.15 -7.99
CA MET A 203 13.96 -17.82 -8.34
C MET A 203 13.71 -19.14 -9.06
N THR A 204 14.66 -19.54 -9.84
CA THR A 204 14.67 -20.88 -10.45
C THR A 204 14.98 -21.92 -9.39
N ASP A 205 14.07 -22.88 -9.23
CA ASP A 205 14.19 -23.96 -8.23
C ASP A 205 15.47 -24.80 -8.44
N THR A 206 16.00 -25.36 -7.37
CA THR A 206 17.14 -26.29 -7.35
C THR A 206 16.97 -27.45 -8.31
N HIS A 207 15.74 -27.90 -8.56
CA HIS A 207 15.42 -28.96 -9.52
C HIS A 207 15.66 -28.58 -10.98
N THR A 208 15.81 -27.31 -11.32
CA THR A 208 16.17 -26.82 -12.67
C THR A 208 17.66 -26.59 -12.87
N THR A 209 18.50 -27.10 -11.97
CA THR A 209 19.94 -27.32 -12.16
C THR A 209 20.73 -26.16 -12.78
N ALA A 210 20.72 -24.99 -12.17
CA ALA A 210 21.68 -23.93 -12.50
C ALA A 210 22.98 -24.04 -11.64
N TYR A 211 23.44 -25.26 -11.42
CA TYR A 211 24.66 -25.54 -10.68
C TYR A 211 25.48 -26.70 -11.29
N CYS A 212 26.76 -26.76 -10.90
CA CYS A 212 27.66 -27.84 -11.23
C CYS A 212 28.65 -28.12 -10.06
N SER A 213 29.37 -29.22 -10.09
CA SER A 213 30.46 -29.46 -9.17
C SER A 213 31.73 -28.73 -9.57
N PRO A 214 32.70 -28.51 -8.66
CA PRO A 214 34.00 -27.90 -8.99
C PRO A 214 34.79 -28.65 -10.08
N GLN A 215 34.57 -29.97 -10.22
CA GLN A 215 35.26 -30.87 -11.14
C GLN A 215 34.53 -30.99 -12.50
N THR A 216 33.39 -30.35 -12.65
CA THR A 216 32.65 -30.36 -13.94
C THR A 216 33.47 -29.65 -15.02
N CYS A 217 33.56 -30.25 -16.20
CA CYS A 217 34.32 -29.65 -17.30
C CYS A 217 33.57 -28.49 -17.96
N LEU A 218 34.31 -27.59 -18.60
CA LEU A 218 33.74 -26.38 -19.23
C LEU A 218 32.68 -26.72 -20.28
N THR A 219 32.82 -27.82 -21.05
CA THR A 219 31.81 -28.26 -22.02
C THR A 219 30.44 -28.50 -21.36
N GLU A 220 30.43 -29.27 -20.27
CA GLU A 220 29.18 -29.58 -19.54
C GLU A 220 28.58 -28.32 -18.91
N VAL A 221 29.42 -27.41 -18.41
CA VAL A 221 28.94 -26.11 -17.86
C VAL A 221 28.28 -25.27 -18.95
N ILE A 222 28.83 -25.22 -20.16
CA ILE A 222 28.22 -24.54 -21.31
C ILE A 222 26.85 -25.13 -21.65
N GLU A 223 26.70 -26.45 -21.64
CA GLU A 223 25.41 -27.11 -21.86
C GLU A 223 24.37 -26.71 -20.80
N ILE A 224 24.76 -26.65 -19.51
CA ILE A 224 23.91 -26.19 -18.41
C ILE A 224 23.51 -24.71 -18.62
N MET A 225 24.47 -23.83 -18.98
CA MET A 225 24.21 -22.41 -19.27
C MET A 225 23.20 -22.24 -20.40
N CYS A 226 23.38 -22.96 -21.51
CA CYS A 226 22.47 -22.93 -22.66
C CYS A 226 21.04 -23.38 -22.28
N ARG A 227 20.94 -24.44 -21.48
CA ARG A 227 19.66 -24.99 -21.06
C ARG A 227 18.93 -24.07 -20.08
N THR A 228 19.64 -23.46 -19.13
CA THR A 228 19.03 -22.64 -18.08
C THR A 228 18.76 -21.20 -18.50
N GLY A 229 19.62 -20.62 -19.34
CA GLY A 229 19.48 -19.25 -19.83
C GLY A 229 19.54 -18.15 -18.76
N LEU A 230 20.11 -18.46 -17.57
CA LEU A 230 20.14 -17.56 -16.42
C LEU A 230 21.35 -16.61 -16.41
N GLY A 231 22.33 -16.86 -17.28
CA GLY A 231 23.58 -16.07 -17.35
C GLY A 231 24.56 -16.34 -16.23
N LEU A 232 24.25 -17.27 -15.31
CA LEU A 232 25.09 -17.66 -14.17
C LEU A 232 24.86 -19.13 -13.82
N ILE A 233 25.96 -19.84 -13.50
CA ILE A 233 25.97 -21.17 -12.90
C ILE A 233 26.65 -21.09 -11.53
N ALA A 234 26.00 -21.64 -10.52
CA ALA A 234 26.62 -21.80 -9.19
C ALA A 234 27.55 -23.04 -9.18
N VAL A 235 28.77 -22.89 -8.69
CA VAL A 235 29.64 -24.01 -8.44
C VAL A 235 29.44 -24.44 -6.99
N VAL A 236 28.90 -25.65 -6.81
CA VAL A 236 28.42 -26.14 -5.52
C VAL A 236 29.13 -27.42 -5.12
N GLU A 237 29.55 -27.52 -3.88
CA GLU A 237 30.14 -28.71 -3.25
C GLU A 237 29.52 -28.85 -1.86
N GLU A 238 29.05 -30.05 -1.53
CA GLU A 238 28.38 -30.33 -0.24
C GLU A 238 27.22 -29.33 0.05
N GLU A 239 26.40 -29.06 -0.97
CA GLU A 239 25.29 -28.11 -0.93
C GLU A 239 25.68 -26.64 -0.67
N ARG A 240 26.97 -26.32 -0.65
CA ARG A 240 27.51 -24.97 -0.40
C ARG A 240 28.13 -24.38 -1.65
N ILE A 241 27.92 -23.08 -1.85
CA ILE A 241 28.47 -22.35 -3.00
C ILE A 241 29.97 -22.15 -2.78
N GLN A 242 30.78 -22.68 -3.70
CA GLN A 242 32.23 -22.47 -3.77
C GLN A 242 32.58 -21.29 -4.67
N GLY A 243 31.82 -21.08 -5.71
CA GLY A 243 32.01 -20.01 -6.69
C GLY A 243 30.86 -19.88 -7.64
N VAL A 244 31.01 -19.01 -8.64
CA VAL A 244 30.09 -18.86 -9.77
C VAL A 244 30.85 -18.79 -11.06
N PHE A 245 30.19 -19.17 -12.16
CA PHE A 245 30.68 -19.00 -13.52
C PHE A 245 29.59 -18.30 -14.35
N THR A 246 29.95 -17.23 -15.04
CA THR A 246 29.02 -16.34 -15.73
C THR A 246 29.28 -16.32 -17.23
N ASP A 247 28.32 -15.73 -18.01
CA ASP A 247 28.53 -15.47 -19.44
C ASP A 247 29.77 -14.62 -19.72
N GLY A 248 30.13 -13.72 -18.77
CA GLY A 248 31.35 -12.93 -18.86
C GLY A 248 32.61 -13.77 -18.69
N ASP A 249 32.59 -14.75 -17.77
CA ASP A 249 33.70 -15.68 -17.56
C ASP A 249 33.87 -16.60 -18.77
N LEU A 250 32.76 -17.10 -19.34
CA LEU A 250 32.78 -17.91 -20.55
C LEU A 250 33.43 -17.15 -21.72
N ARG A 251 33.03 -15.90 -21.95
CA ARG A 251 33.66 -15.08 -23.00
C ARG A 251 35.14 -14.88 -22.80
N ARG A 252 35.59 -14.68 -21.55
CA ARG A 252 37.01 -14.58 -21.22
C ARG A 252 37.77 -15.89 -21.42
N ALA A 253 37.18 -17.01 -21.06
CA ALA A 253 37.78 -18.35 -21.25
C ALA A 253 37.95 -18.66 -22.75
N LEU A 254 36.96 -18.40 -23.57
CA LEU A 254 36.99 -18.60 -25.03
C LEU A 254 38.03 -17.67 -25.70
N HIS A 255 38.10 -16.40 -25.33
CA HIS A 255 39.11 -15.48 -25.83
C HIS A 255 40.55 -15.91 -25.45
N GLY A 256 40.70 -16.49 -24.27
CA GLY A 256 42.00 -17.02 -23.77
C GLY A 256 42.36 -18.38 -24.36
N ASN A 257 41.58 -18.96 -25.29
CA ASN A 257 41.77 -20.29 -25.88
C ASN A 257 41.93 -21.40 -24.81
N VAL A 258 41.18 -21.32 -23.70
CA VAL A 258 41.19 -22.30 -22.63
C VAL A 258 40.60 -23.62 -23.14
N SER A 259 41.17 -24.77 -22.72
CA SER A 259 40.67 -26.10 -23.07
C SER A 259 39.20 -26.28 -22.59
N LEU A 260 38.36 -26.82 -23.43
CA LEU A 260 36.97 -27.14 -23.09
C LEU A 260 36.86 -28.30 -22.06
N THR A 261 37.93 -29.04 -21.82
CA THR A 261 37.99 -30.14 -20.84
C THR A 261 38.50 -29.68 -19.45
N ILE A 262 38.76 -28.39 -19.28
CA ILE A 262 39.23 -27.83 -18.01
C ILE A 262 38.14 -27.89 -16.95
N ASP A 263 38.52 -28.17 -15.71
CA ASP A 263 37.64 -28.14 -14.54
C ASP A 263 37.20 -26.70 -14.25
N ILE A 264 35.92 -26.49 -13.98
CA ILE A 264 35.33 -25.15 -13.76
C ILE A 264 35.94 -24.45 -12.53
N LYS A 265 36.41 -25.18 -11.56
CA LYS A 265 37.13 -24.65 -10.39
C LYS A 265 38.29 -23.71 -10.75
N GLN A 266 38.94 -23.93 -11.90
CA GLN A 266 40.06 -23.11 -12.35
C GLN A 266 39.61 -21.79 -13.00
N LEU A 267 38.34 -21.69 -13.38
CA LEU A 267 37.76 -20.56 -14.12
C LEU A 267 36.70 -19.78 -13.33
N MET A 268 36.15 -20.38 -12.26
CA MET A 268 35.10 -19.78 -11.48
C MET A 268 35.56 -18.53 -10.72
N THR A 269 34.63 -17.60 -10.51
CA THR A 269 34.80 -16.49 -9.57
C THR A 269 34.56 -17.02 -8.16
N ASN A 270 35.60 -16.95 -7.31
CA ASN A 270 35.53 -17.36 -5.90
C ASN A 270 34.82 -16.30 -5.06
N LYS A 271 34.15 -16.71 -3.96
CA LYS A 271 33.42 -15.83 -3.02
C LYS A 271 32.45 -14.90 -3.71
N PRO A 272 31.46 -15.44 -4.45
CA PRO A 272 30.48 -14.62 -5.13
C PRO A 272 29.58 -13.88 -4.11
N THR A 273 28.98 -12.78 -4.57
CA THR A 273 27.86 -12.16 -3.86
C THR A 273 26.67 -13.11 -3.88
N VAL A 274 26.15 -13.47 -2.70
CA VAL A 274 24.97 -14.35 -2.52
C VAL A 274 23.87 -13.60 -1.82
N ILE A 275 22.62 -14.06 -1.96
CA ILE A 275 21.48 -13.53 -1.22
C ILE A 275 20.68 -14.65 -0.56
N ILE A 276 19.96 -14.31 0.52
CA ILE A 276 19.08 -15.24 1.22
C ILE A 276 17.76 -15.33 0.47
N HIS A 277 17.15 -16.51 0.43
CA HIS A 277 15.90 -16.77 -0.30
C HIS A 277 14.71 -15.92 0.17
N SER A 278 14.73 -15.40 1.41
CA SER A 278 13.71 -14.48 1.96
C SER A 278 13.96 -13.00 1.61
N THR A 279 15.06 -12.66 0.92
CA THR A 279 15.35 -11.30 0.46
C THR A 279 14.26 -10.82 -0.49
N LEU A 280 13.87 -9.55 -0.37
CA LEU A 280 12.88 -8.93 -1.29
C LEU A 280 13.49 -8.72 -2.68
N CYS A 281 12.71 -8.95 -3.73
CA CYS A 281 13.19 -8.85 -5.12
C CYS A 281 13.73 -7.46 -5.49
N HIS A 282 13.15 -6.37 -4.96
CA HIS A 282 13.66 -5.03 -5.19
C HIS A 282 15.04 -4.80 -4.53
N GLN A 283 15.29 -5.43 -3.36
CA GLN A 283 16.61 -5.42 -2.70
C GLN A 283 17.63 -6.22 -3.52
N ALA A 284 17.24 -7.39 -4.05
CA ALA A 284 18.07 -8.16 -4.95
C ALA A 284 18.50 -7.36 -6.18
N LEU A 285 17.58 -6.60 -6.81
CA LEU A 285 17.89 -5.67 -7.90
C LEU A 285 18.89 -4.58 -7.48
N SER A 286 18.75 -4.05 -6.30
CA SER A 286 19.68 -3.03 -5.77
C SER A 286 21.09 -3.61 -5.58
N ILE A 287 21.20 -4.83 -5.05
CA ILE A 287 22.46 -5.55 -4.91
C ILE A 287 23.08 -5.83 -6.28
N MET A 288 22.29 -6.27 -7.27
CA MET A 288 22.75 -6.48 -8.64
C MET A 288 23.32 -5.20 -9.26
N ARG A 289 22.63 -4.07 -9.10
CA ARG A 289 23.07 -2.76 -9.61
C ARG A 289 24.36 -2.28 -8.94
N GLN A 290 24.47 -2.38 -7.62
CA GLN A 290 25.65 -1.95 -6.86
C GLN A 290 26.89 -2.74 -7.20
N ASN A 291 26.74 -4.02 -7.55
CA ASN A 291 27.87 -4.91 -7.89
C ASN A 291 28.06 -5.07 -9.40
N GLU A 292 27.29 -4.37 -10.25
CA GLU A 292 27.32 -4.46 -11.71
C GLU A 292 27.14 -5.89 -12.24
N ILE A 293 26.26 -6.68 -11.60
CA ILE A 293 25.94 -8.05 -11.94
C ILE A 293 24.45 -8.20 -12.30
N THR A 294 24.13 -9.23 -13.08
CA THR A 294 22.78 -9.45 -13.60
C THR A 294 22.07 -10.67 -13.01
N ALA A 295 22.77 -11.46 -12.21
CA ALA A 295 22.25 -12.66 -11.55
C ALA A 295 22.94 -12.88 -10.19
N LEU A 296 22.23 -13.52 -9.28
CA LEU A 296 22.69 -13.83 -7.94
C LEU A 296 22.35 -15.27 -7.59
N PRO A 297 23.31 -16.03 -7.05
CA PRO A 297 23.03 -17.30 -6.41
C PRO A 297 22.29 -17.08 -5.09
N VAL A 298 21.36 -17.96 -4.78
CA VAL A 298 20.47 -17.88 -3.63
C VAL A 298 20.77 -18.99 -2.64
N ILE A 299 20.83 -18.64 -1.36
CA ILE A 299 21.06 -19.58 -0.26
C ILE A 299 19.90 -19.51 0.75
N ASN A 300 19.76 -20.56 1.56
CA ASN A 300 18.90 -20.49 2.74
C ASN A 300 19.67 -19.87 3.94
N GLU A 301 18.99 -19.75 5.08
CA GLU A 301 19.58 -19.17 6.30
C GLU A 301 20.73 -20.00 6.89
N GLN A 302 20.82 -21.30 6.54
CA GLN A 302 21.91 -22.21 6.93
C GLN A 302 23.11 -22.14 5.96
N GLY A 303 23.00 -21.35 4.86
CA GLY A 303 24.05 -21.18 3.86
C GLY A 303 24.05 -22.25 2.77
N TYR A 304 23.00 -23.08 2.65
CA TYR A 304 22.87 -24.07 1.60
C TYR A 304 22.27 -23.48 0.32
N TYR A 305 22.78 -23.88 -0.81
CA TYR A 305 22.33 -23.45 -2.14
C TYR A 305 20.86 -23.77 -2.37
N GLN A 306 20.10 -22.81 -2.88
CA GLN A 306 18.67 -22.92 -3.17
C GLN A 306 18.32 -22.69 -4.65
N GLY A 307 19.13 -21.98 -5.39
CA GLY A 307 18.86 -21.65 -6.79
C GLY A 307 19.56 -20.39 -7.25
N VAL A 308 19.08 -19.84 -8.35
CA VAL A 308 19.58 -18.59 -8.97
C VAL A 308 18.41 -17.68 -9.29
N ILE A 309 18.60 -16.39 -9.07
CA ILE A 309 17.70 -15.34 -9.52
C ILE A 309 18.43 -14.39 -10.45
N ASN A 310 17.80 -13.97 -11.54
CA ASN A 310 18.37 -12.97 -12.41
C ASN A 310 17.45 -11.74 -12.58
N GLN A 311 18.04 -10.64 -13.04
CA GLN A 311 17.36 -9.38 -13.25
C GLN A 311 16.15 -9.51 -14.18
N GLN A 312 16.25 -10.32 -15.22
CA GLN A 312 15.20 -10.51 -16.22
C GLN A 312 13.94 -11.16 -15.62
N THR A 313 14.13 -12.17 -14.75
CA THR A 313 13.02 -12.83 -14.04
C THR A 313 12.28 -11.85 -13.14
N ILE A 314 13.01 -11.02 -12.39
CA ILE A 314 12.43 -10.01 -11.50
C ILE A 314 11.67 -8.95 -12.33
N GLN A 315 12.23 -8.48 -13.43
CA GLN A 315 11.59 -7.49 -14.31
C GLN A 315 10.33 -8.03 -15.01
N ARG A 316 10.33 -9.31 -15.41
CA ARG A 316 9.12 -9.97 -15.96
C ARG A 316 7.98 -10.04 -14.95
N ALA A 317 8.26 -10.08 -13.67
CA ALA A 317 7.27 -9.99 -12.61
C ALA A 317 6.78 -8.55 -12.33
N GLY A 318 7.21 -7.54 -13.12
CA GLY A 318 6.81 -6.15 -12.97
C GLY A 318 7.54 -5.38 -11.87
N ILE A 319 8.69 -5.88 -11.42
CA ILE A 319 9.52 -5.27 -10.36
C ILE A 319 10.75 -4.61 -11.01
N PHE A 320 10.91 -3.29 -10.83
CA PHE A 320 11.92 -2.47 -11.52
C PHE A 320 12.79 -1.67 -10.55
#